data_fe345d00a881f1130b9d430c4f7e1698
#
_entry.id   fe345d00a881f1130b9d430c4f7e1698
#
_cell.length_a   1.000
_cell.length_b   1.000
_cell.length_c   1.000
_cell.angle_alpha   90.00
_cell.angle_beta   90.00
_cell.angle_gamma   90.00
#
_symmetry.space_group_name_H-M   'P 1'
#
loop_
_entity.id
_entity.type
_entity.pdbx_description
1 polymer ?
#
loop_
_entity_poly.entity_id
_entity_poly.type
_entity_poly.pdbx_seq_one_letter_code
_entity_poly.pdbx_strand_id
1 'polypeptide(L)'
;MLGLKFNGTWRNYQRQVLDNFQEYQADGHVHLVAAPGSGKTTIGIELIARFDKPALVLVPTVTIREQWVDRIRQAFLEDEDQITSLVSQNLKDMKQITIATYQAFHSAMQQVQSQEDNGEVEDFVGFDLIASLKERGVETLCLDECHHLRNEWWKSLEDFRKNYQQLQVISLTATPPYDSEPELWDRYLQMCGEIDQEITVPELVKEDTLCPHQDFVYICFPTKEEDKRLEEFEDTKWQYVSQLVVDPDFQTLIRSSKVLKGEISADILLEDPKYLSALLIYLQAQKLEIPKHLRDLLGAEGLPALNYYWL
;
A
#
# COMPACT_ATOMS: atom_id res chain seq x y z
N MET A 1 4.88 30.16 -3.25
CA MET A 1 6.21 29.58 -2.96
C MET A 1 6.19 28.96 -1.58
N LEU A 2 6.60 27.69 -1.49
CA LEU A 2 6.60 26.94 -0.23
C LEU A 2 7.67 27.43 0.77
N GLY A 3 8.70 28.13 0.27
CA GLY A 3 9.77 28.68 1.11
C GLY A 3 10.68 27.64 1.75
N LEU A 4 10.62 26.38 1.28
CA LEU A 4 11.48 25.30 1.77
C LEU A 4 12.88 25.40 1.19
N LYS A 5 13.88 25.23 2.04
CA LYS A 5 15.29 25.22 1.63
C LYS A 5 16.07 24.25 2.51
N PHE A 6 16.71 23.26 1.90
CA PHE A 6 17.50 22.31 2.65
C PHE A 6 18.73 22.99 3.30
N ASN A 7 18.85 22.83 4.61
CA ASN A 7 19.91 23.43 5.42
C ASN A 7 21.16 22.53 5.56
N GLY A 8 21.15 21.35 4.91
CA GLY A 8 22.23 20.37 5.00
C GLY A 8 23.11 20.33 3.75
N THR A 9 23.87 19.26 3.63
CA THR A 9 24.71 18.97 2.46
C THR A 9 24.18 17.71 1.77
N TRP A 10 23.91 17.81 0.48
CA TRP A 10 23.51 16.69 -0.34
C TRP A 10 24.65 15.71 -0.53
N ARG A 11 24.37 14.42 -0.33
CA ARG A 11 25.26 13.32 -0.70
C ARG A 11 25.30 13.18 -2.22
N ASN A 12 26.35 12.54 -2.77
CA ASN A 12 26.52 12.49 -4.22
C ASN A 12 25.34 11.84 -4.94
N TYR A 13 24.85 10.69 -4.46
CA TYR A 13 23.70 10.01 -5.04
C TYR A 13 22.40 10.84 -4.92
N GLN A 14 22.22 11.59 -3.83
CA GLN A 14 21.08 12.51 -3.68
C GLN A 14 21.18 13.67 -4.68
N ARG A 15 22.37 14.23 -4.82
CA ARG A 15 22.61 15.29 -5.79
C ARG A 15 22.33 14.83 -7.21
N GLN A 16 22.74 13.61 -7.57
CA GLN A 16 22.47 13.04 -8.89
C GLN A 16 20.96 12.98 -9.19
N VAL A 17 20.13 12.53 -8.24
CA VAL A 17 18.67 12.57 -8.38
C VAL A 17 18.18 13.99 -8.65
N LEU A 18 18.68 14.94 -7.86
CA LEU A 18 18.25 16.33 -7.94
C LEU A 18 18.73 17.05 -9.21
N ASP A 19 19.87 16.67 -9.76
CA ASP A 19 20.43 17.23 -11.01
C ASP A 19 19.62 16.70 -12.22
N ASN A 20 19.12 15.47 -12.17
CA ASN A 20 18.29 14.86 -13.23
C ASN A 20 16.79 15.16 -13.09
N PHE A 21 16.38 15.94 -12.10
CA PHE A 21 14.97 16.22 -11.80
C PHE A 21 14.16 16.68 -13.01
N GLN A 22 14.74 17.52 -13.89
CA GLN A 22 14.06 18.03 -15.09
C GLN A 22 13.71 16.92 -16.09
N GLU A 23 14.53 15.90 -16.17
CA GLU A 23 14.28 14.72 -17.02
C GLU A 23 13.20 13.84 -16.39
N TYR A 24 13.32 13.52 -15.11
CA TYR A 24 12.42 12.64 -14.39
C TYR A 24 10.98 13.16 -14.34
N GLN A 25 10.78 14.46 -14.14
CA GLN A 25 9.43 15.03 -14.08
C GLN A 25 8.70 15.13 -15.42
N ALA A 26 9.34 14.78 -16.55
CA ALA A 26 8.83 15.08 -17.89
C ALA A 26 7.52 14.35 -18.21
N ASP A 27 7.26 13.19 -17.64
CA ASP A 27 6.02 12.42 -17.79
C ASP A 27 4.98 12.68 -16.66
N GLY A 28 5.30 13.58 -15.73
CA GLY A 28 4.46 13.90 -14.58
C GLY A 28 4.66 12.97 -13.38
N HIS A 29 5.68 12.11 -13.40
CA HIS A 29 6.06 11.23 -12.30
C HIS A 29 7.53 11.42 -11.95
N VAL A 30 7.88 11.17 -10.70
CA VAL A 30 9.27 11.00 -10.23
C VAL A 30 9.28 9.78 -9.31
N HIS A 31 9.82 8.69 -9.78
CA HIS A 31 9.80 7.42 -9.07
C HIS A 31 11.20 7.00 -8.63
N LEU A 32 11.44 7.05 -7.31
CA LEU A 32 12.73 6.74 -6.71
C LEU A 32 12.65 5.46 -5.88
N VAL A 33 13.50 4.53 -6.23
CA VAL A 33 13.77 3.34 -5.43
C VAL A 33 15.05 3.58 -4.64
N ALA A 34 14.97 3.56 -3.32
CA ALA A 34 16.12 3.88 -2.50
C ALA A 34 16.12 3.09 -1.20
N ALA A 35 17.22 2.40 -0.93
CA ALA A 35 17.37 1.58 0.27
C ALA A 35 17.13 2.37 1.57
N PRO A 36 16.70 1.72 2.67
CA PRO A 36 16.56 2.37 3.97
C PRO A 36 17.87 3.08 4.38
N GLY A 37 17.75 4.27 4.98
CA GLY A 37 18.91 5.09 5.35
C GLY A 37 19.46 6.00 4.24
N SER A 38 18.98 5.89 2.99
CA SER A 38 19.38 6.76 1.87
C SER A 38 18.92 8.22 2.03
N GLY A 39 17.94 8.48 2.90
CA GLY A 39 17.33 9.80 3.06
C GLY A 39 16.21 10.09 2.08
N LYS A 40 15.42 9.08 1.68
CA LYS A 40 14.23 9.21 0.81
C LYS A 40 13.34 10.38 1.19
N THR A 41 12.97 10.49 2.46
CA THR A 41 12.12 11.58 2.98
C THR A 41 12.73 12.96 2.68
N THR A 42 14.05 13.12 2.85
CA THR A 42 14.72 14.38 2.58
C THR A 42 14.70 14.72 1.08
N ILE A 43 14.94 13.73 0.23
CA ILE A 43 14.82 13.89 -1.23
C ILE A 43 13.36 14.23 -1.60
N GLY A 44 12.37 13.51 -1.04
CA GLY A 44 10.95 13.76 -1.30
C GLY A 44 10.52 15.19 -0.95
N ILE A 45 10.98 15.74 0.20
CA ILE A 45 10.71 17.12 0.59
C ILE A 45 11.36 18.10 -0.40
N GLU A 46 12.58 17.86 -0.84
CA GLU A 46 13.26 18.69 -1.84
C GLU A 46 12.53 18.66 -3.20
N LEU A 47 12.03 17.49 -3.63
CA LEU A 47 11.25 17.37 -4.85
C LEU A 47 9.94 18.18 -4.75
N ILE A 48 9.23 18.11 -3.63
CA ILE A 48 8.06 18.95 -3.34
C ILE A 48 8.44 20.44 -3.39
N ALA A 49 9.58 20.81 -2.80
CA ALA A 49 10.06 22.18 -2.84
C ALA A 49 10.36 22.66 -4.27
N ARG A 50 10.87 21.80 -5.14
CA ARG A 50 11.16 22.12 -6.55
C ARG A 50 9.92 22.24 -7.42
N PHE A 51 8.89 21.47 -7.16
CA PHE A 51 7.57 21.65 -7.78
C PHE A 51 6.93 22.97 -7.32
N ASP A 52 7.20 23.37 -6.09
CA ASP A 52 6.73 24.63 -5.48
C ASP A 52 5.22 24.82 -5.55
N LYS A 53 4.48 23.73 -5.39
CA LYS A 53 3.01 23.66 -5.42
C LYS A 53 2.48 23.01 -4.15
N PRO A 54 1.22 23.33 -3.76
CA PRO A 54 0.60 22.62 -2.65
C PRO A 54 0.65 21.12 -2.86
N ALA A 55 1.01 20.39 -1.79
CA ALA A 55 1.29 18.97 -1.84
C ALA A 55 0.46 18.18 -0.84
N LEU A 56 -0.01 17.00 -1.29
CA LEU A 56 -0.50 15.92 -0.43
C LEU A 56 0.56 14.84 -0.34
N VAL A 57 0.99 14.52 0.88
CA VAL A 57 1.94 13.43 1.17
C VAL A 57 1.17 12.31 1.85
N LEU A 58 1.24 11.10 1.28
CA LEU A 58 0.64 9.91 1.85
C LEU A 58 1.72 8.97 2.38
N VAL A 59 1.54 8.54 3.61
CA VAL A 59 2.50 7.71 4.36
C VAL A 59 1.81 6.49 4.97
N PRO A 60 2.54 5.40 5.25
CA PRO A 60 1.92 4.17 5.76
C PRO A 60 1.46 4.25 7.23
N THR A 61 2.13 5.04 8.08
CA THR A 61 1.87 5.08 9.52
C THR A 61 1.96 6.48 10.09
N VAL A 62 1.33 6.69 11.25
CA VAL A 62 1.43 7.94 12.02
C VAL A 62 2.88 8.26 12.38
N THR A 63 3.66 7.26 12.75
CA THR A 63 5.09 7.46 13.08
C THR A 63 5.87 8.06 11.90
N ILE A 64 5.62 7.58 10.69
CA ILE A 64 6.28 8.13 9.49
C ILE A 64 5.73 9.54 9.19
N ARG A 65 4.44 9.79 9.42
CA ARG A 65 3.84 11.13 9.32
C ARG A 65 4.60 12.14 10.21
N GLU A 66 4.85 11.81 11.47
CA GLU A 66 5.62 12.64 12.38
C GLU A 66 7.06 12.84 11.92
N GLN A 67 7.71 11.79 11.42
CA GLN A 67 9.07 11.88 10.87
C GLN A 67 9.16 12.87 9.69
N TRP A 68 8.15 12.93 8.83
CA TRP A 68 8.06 13.90 7.74
C TRP A 68 7.96 15.33 8.28
N VAL A 69 7.07 15.57 9.26
CA VAL A 69 6.89 16.88 9.91
C VAL A 69 8.20 17.33 10.56
N ASP A 70 8.83 16.47 11.34
CA ASP A 70 10.10 16.76 12.01
C ASP A 70 11.23 17.03 11.02
N ARG A 71 11.28 16.28 9.92
CA ARG A 71 12.28 16.49 8.87
C ARG A 71 12.10 17.84 8.17
N ILE A 72 10.86 18.24 7.86
CA ILE A 72 10.58 19.55 7.30
C ILE A 72 11.02 20.65 8.27
N ARG A 73 10.62 20.55 9.54
CA ARG A 73 10.93 21.50 10.59
C ARG A 73 12.44 21.71 10.76
N GLN A 74 13.17 20.61 10.96
CA GLN A 74 14.59 20.65 11.33
C GLN A 74 15.53 20.93 10.16
N ALA A 75 15.17 20.50 8.95
CA ALA A 75 16.10 20.48 7.83
C ALA A 75 15.73 21.43 6.68
N PHE A 76 14.50 21.97 6.62
CA PHE A 76 14.03 22.77 5.49
C PHE A 76 13.48 24.15 5.85
N LEU A 77 13.31 24.44 7.15
CA LEU A 77 12.85 25.74 7.60
C LEU A 77 14.00 26.52 8.27
N GLU A 78 14.06 27.83 8.01
CA GLU A 78 14.96 28.73 8.73
C GLU A 78 14.40 29.08 10.12
N ASP A 79 13.08 29.14 10.23
CA ASP A 79 12.33 29.35 11.46
C ASP A 79 11.37 28.17 11.68
N GLU A 80 11.64 27.38 12.70
CA GLU A 80 10.88 26.18 13.03
C GLU A 80 9.41 26.47 13.36
N ASP A 81 9.07 27.67 13.81
CA ASP A 81 7.70 28.07 14.13
C ASP A 81 6.81 28.15 12.86
N GLN A 82 7.42 28.31 11.67
CA GLN A 82 6.68 28.31 10.40
C GLN A 82 6.02 26.97 10.08
N ILE A 83 6.44 25.87 10.70
CA ILE A 83 5.88 24.54 10.46
C ILE A 83 4.35 24.51 10.64
N THR A 84 3.82 25.19 11.67
CA THR A 84 2.40 25.22 11.97
C THR A 84 1.56 25.96 10.92
N SER A 85 2.15 26.87 10.17
CA SER A 85 1.49 27.60 9.08
C SER A 85 1.60 26.88 7.74
N LEU A 86 2.66 26.10 7.53
CA LEU A 86 3.01 25.46 6.27
C LEU A 86 2.46 24.04 6.16
N VAL A 87 2.51 23.27 7.25
CA VAL A 87 2.20 21.83 7.29
C VAL A 87 0.94 21.55 8.09
N SER A 88 0.10 20.68 7.57
CA SER A 88 -1.04 20.08 8.27
C SER A 88 -0.92 18.57 8.29
N GLN A 89 -1.44 17.96 9.32
CA GLN A 89 -1.64 16.51 9.44
C GLN A 89 -3.12 16.13 9.36
N ASN A 90 -3.98 17.10 9.05
CA ASN A 90 -5.43 16.92 9.02
C ASN A 90 -5.97 17.22 7.60
N LEU A 91 -6.62 16.25 6.98
CA LEU A 91 -7.24 16.38 5.65
C LEU A 91 -8.40 17.40 5.61
N LYS A 92 -9.01 17.72 6.76
CA LYS A 92 -10.07 18.74 6.85
C LYS A 92 -9.54 20.16 7.02
N ASP A 93 -8.28 20.31 7.43
CA ASP A 93 -7.60 21.61 7.57
C ASP A 93 -6.30 21.61 6.78
N MET A 94 -6.43 21.55 5.45
CA MET A 94 -5.29 21.45 4.55
C MET A 94 -4.46 22.74 4.52
N LYS A 95 -3.14 22.58 4.51
CA LYS A 95 -2.17 23.65 4.32
C LYS A 95 -1.38 23.47 3.03
N GLN A 96 -0.29 24.20 2.87
CA GLN A 96 0.55 24.08 1.68
C GLN A 96 1.10 22.66 1.50
N ILE A 97 1.44 22.00 2.62
CA ILE A 97 1.80 20.59 2.63
C ILE A 97 0.87 19.91 3.63
N THR A 98 0.10 18.95 3.16
CA THR A 98 -0.75 18.12 4.01
C THR A 98 -0.21 16.70 4.00
N ILE A 99 0.08 16.17 5.19
CA ILE A 99 0.65 14.82 5.35
C ILE A 99 -0.39 13.96 6.05
N ALA A 100 -0.85 12.91 5.39
CA ALA A 100 -1.87 11.99 5.92
C ALA A 100 -1.42 10.54 5.76
N THR A 101 -2.00 9.64 6.54
CA THR A 101 -1.81 8.21 6.33
C THR A 101 -2.64 7.71 5.16
N TYR A 102 -2.24 6.60 4.53
CA TYR A 102 -3.06 5.92 3.53
C TYR A 102 -4.43 5.53 4.09
N GLN A 103 -4.49 5.19 5.38
CA GLN A 103 -5.73 4.85 6.06
C GLN A 103 -6.68 6.05 6.14
N ALA A 104 -6.18 7.20 6.59
CA ALA A 104 -6.99 8.43 6.68
C ALA A 104 -7.47 8.88 5.30
N PHE A 105 -6.57 8.83 4.29
CA PHE A 105 -6.92 9.13 2.90
C PHE A 105 -8.03 8.21 2.37
N HIS A 106 -7.89 6.89 2.56
CA HIS A 106 -8.91 5.91 2.16
C HIS A 106 -10.24 6.20 2.84
N SER A 107 -10.24 6.41 4.16
CA SER A 107 -11.46 6.70 4.91
C SER A 107 -12.13 8.01 4.47
N ALA A 108 -11.33 9.04 4.13
CA ALA A 108 -11.85 10.29 3.60
C ALA A 108 -12.48 10.11 2.20
N MET A 109 -11.85 9.30 1.33
CA MET A 109 -12.41 8.95 0.01
C MET A 109 -13.73 8.17 0.13
N GLN A 110 -13.87 7.30 1.13
CA GLN A 110 -15.07 6.53 1.40
C GLN A 110 -16.09 7.27 2.27
N GLN A 111 -15.77 8.47 2.77
CA GLN A 111 -16.60 9.28 3.68
C GLN A 111 -17.02 8.52 4.96
N VAL A 112 -16.09 7.77 5.54
CA VAL A 112 -16.31 6.99 6.77
C VAL A 112 -15.37 7.45 7.88
N GLN A 113 -15.58 6.92 9.09
CA GLN A 113 -14.66 7.15 10.19
C GLN A 113 -13.34 6.41 9.95
N SER A 114 -12.24 7.08 10.26
CA SER A 114 -10.90 6.51 10.32
C SER A 114 -10.46 6.30 11.75
N GLN A 115 -9.80 5.18 12.01
CA GLN A 115 -9.09 4.97 13.26
C GLN A 115 -7.61 4.76 12.94
N GLU A 116 -6.78 5.66 13.40
CA GLU A 116 -5.34 5.62 13.23
C GLU A 116 -4.67 4.62 14.21
N ASP A 117 -3.44 4.21 13.91
CA ASP A 117 -2.68 3.26 14.72
C ASP A 117 -2.43 3.75 16.16
N ASN A 118 -2.42 5.06 16.39
CA ASN A 118 -2.30 5.69 17.73
C ASN A 118 -3.62 5.78 18.49
N GLY A 119 -4.73 5.30 17.91
CA GLY A 119 -6.07 5.33 18.49
C GLY A 119 -6.85 6.63 18.25
N GLU A 120 -6.30 7.60 17.54
CA GLU A 120 -7.03 8.79 17.09
C GLU A 120 -8.13 8.39 16.11
N VAL A 121 -9.30 9.04 16.27
CA VAL A 121 -10.45 8.82 15.39
C VAL A 121 -10.76 10.10 14.64
N GLU A 122 -10.76 10.04 13.33
CA GLU A 122 -11.20 11.12 12.45
C GLU A 122 -12.52 10.71 11.78
N ASP A 123 -13.48 11.63 11.73
CA ASP A 123 -14.79 11.39 11.14
C ASP A 123 -14.90 12.13 9.81
N PHE A 124 -14.92 11.38 8.70
CA PHE A 124 -15.02 11.92 7.34
C PHE A 124 -16.43 11.83 6.75
N VAL A 125 -17.46 11.52 7.52
CA VAL A 125 -18.84 11.47 7.04
C VAL A 125 -19.23 12.82 6.45
N GLY A 126 -19.66 12.81 5.16
CA GLY A 126 -20.03 14.01 4.42
C GLY A 126 -18.89 14.94 4.01
N PHE A 127 -17.63 14.53 4.20
CA PHE A 127 -16.46 15.29 3.78
C PHE A 127 -16.10 14.98 2.31
N ASP A 128 -16.07 16.00 1.45
CA ASP A 128 -15.63 15.86 0.06
C ASP A 128 -14.13 16.17 -0.04
N LEU A 129 -13.30 15.12 0.01
CA LEU A 129 -11.85 15.23 -0.09
C LEU A 129 -11.43 15.85 -1.43
N ILE A 130 -12.04 15.44 -2.54
CA ILE A 130 -11.66 15.91 -3.89
C ILE A 130 -11.95 17.40 -4.04
N ALA A 131 -13.11 17.85 -3.57
CA ALA A 131 -13.44 19.28 -3.57
C ALA A 131 -12.45 20.08 -2.72
N SER A 132 -12.10 19.60 -1.54
CA SER A 132 -11.16 20.26 -0.63
C SER A 132 -9.74 20.33 -1.21
N LEU A 133 -9.26 19.28 -1.87
CA LEU A 133 -7.97 19.28 -2.57
C LEU A 133 -7.95 20.27 -3.73
N LYS A 134 -9.04 20.36 -4.50
CA LYS A 134 -9.18 21.33 -5.60
C LYS A 134 -9.23 22.77 -5.10
N GLU A 135 -9.97 23.02 -4.02
CA GLU A 135 -10.04 24.34 -3.38
C GLU A 135 -8.66 24.78 -2.87
N ARG A 136 -7.90 23.87 -2.29
CA ARG A 136 -6.52 24.11 -1.84
C ARG A 136 -5.54 24.27 -3.00
N GLY A 137 -5.88 23.80 -4.20
CA GLY A 137 -5.01 23.83 -5.36
C GLY A 137 -3.84 22.85 -5.26
N VAL A 138 -4.07 21.65 -4.71
CA VAL A 138 -3.05 20.62 -4.62
C VAL A 138 -2.66 20.15 -6.02
N GLU A 139 -1.39 20.26 -6.38
CA GLU A 139 -0.84 19.85 -7.68
C GLU A 139 0.25 18.79 -7.54
N THR A 140 0.68 18.45 -6.31
CA THR A 140 1.71 17.44 -6.05
C THR A 140 1.16 16.36 -5.13
N LEU A 141 1.33 15.11 -5.51
CA LEU A 141 1.05 13.92 -4.71
C LEU A 141 2.37 13.19 -4.43
N CYS A 142 2.72 13.02 -3.17
CA CYS A 142 3.88 12.23 -2.77
C CYS A 142 3.40 10.94 -2.07
N LEU A 143 3.82 9.80 -2.59
CA LEU A 143 3.53 8.48 -2.06
C LEU A 143 4.78 7.92 -1.40
N ASP A 144 4.83 7.90 -0.08
CA ASP A 144 5.96 7.33 0.66
C ASP A 144 5.68 5.86 0.98
N GLU A 145 6.70 5.01 0.80
CA GLU A 145 6.64 3.56 0.95
C GLU A 145 5.45 2.94 0.16
N CYS A 146 5.29 3.37 -1.09
CA CYS A 146 4.15 3.01 -1.94
C CYS A 146 3.97 1.50 -2.20
N HIS A 147 4.97 0.67 -1.89
CA HIS A 147 4.86 -0.79 -1.94
C HIS A 147 3.98 -1.40 -0.83
N HIS A 148 3.70 -0.64 0.26
CA HIS A 148 2.83 -1.08 1.36
C HIS A 148 1.33 -0.86 1.10
N LEU A 149 0.95 -0.41 -0.07
CA LEU A 149 -0.45 -0.13 -0.39
C LEU A 149 -1.30 -1.39 -0.38
N ARG A 150 -2.34 -1.41 0.46
CA ARG A 150 -3.37 -2.46 0.48
C ARG A 150 -4.32 -2.29 -0.71
N ASN A 151 -4.99 -3.35 -1.11
CA ASN A 151 -5.89 -3.31 -2.27
C ASN A 151 -6.98 -2.23 -2.19
N GLU A 152 -7.55 -2.00 -1.00
CA GLU A 152 -8.57 -0.96 -0.80
C GLU A 152 -7.99 0.45 -0.98
N TRP A 153 -6.76 0.68 -0.51
CA TRP A 153 -6.06 1.95 -0.68
C TRP A 153 -5.71 2.22 -2.14
N TRP A 154 -5.31 1.17 -2.89
CA TRP A 154 -5.11 1.25 -4.33
C TRP A 154 -6.36 1.72 -5.04
N LYS A 155 -7.53 1.10 -4.77
CA LYS A 155 -8.80 1.50 -5.37
C LYS A 155 -9.11 2.99 -5.10
N SER A 156 -8.90 3.43 -3.87
CA SER A 156 -9.12 4.86 -3.52
C SER A 156 -8.17 5.81 -4.25
N LEU A 157 -6.91 5.44 -4.42
CA LEU A 157 -5.94 6.22 -5.19
C LEU A 157 -6.28 6.26 -6.68
N GLU A 158 -6.69 5.15 -7.27
CA GLU A 158 -7.13 5.08 -8.66
C GLU A 158 -8.37 5.96 -8.90
N ASP A 159 -9.36 5.87 -8.01
CA ASP A 159 -10.56 6.70 -8.11
C ASP A 159 -10.23 8.18 -7.89
N PHE A 160 -9.31 8.49 -7.01
CA PHE A 160 -8.78 9.84 -6.85
C PHE A 160 -8.12 10.32 -8.15
N ARG A 161 -7.22 9.56 -8.76
CA ARG A 161 -6.54 9.90 -10.02
C ARG A 161 -7.50 10.12 -11.18
N LYS A 162 -8.56 9.33 -11.31
CA LYS A 162 -9.61 9.52 -12.33
C LYS A 162 -10.29 10.89 -12.21
N ASN A 163 -10.50 11.36 -11.00
CA ASN A 163 -11.19 12.61 -10.69
C ASN A 163 -10.24 13.82 -10.57
N TYR A 164 -8.93 13.57 -10.50
CA TYR A 164 -7.90 14.59 -10.28
C TYR A 164 -6.68 14.33 -11.18
N GLN A 165 -6.79 14.73 -12.46
CA GLN A 165 -5.83 14.31 -13.50
C GLN A 165 -4.52 15.12 -13.55
N GLN A 166 -4.52 16.35 -13.02
CA GLN A 166 -3.36 17.26 -13.13
C GLN A 166 -2.51 17.22 -11.87
N LEU A 167 -1.87 16.08 -11.61
CA LEU A 167 -0.98 15.90 -10.48
C LEU A 167 0.42 15.50 -10.95
N GLN A 168 1.42 16.13 -10.37
CA GLN A 168 2.78 15.61 -10.34
C GLN A 168 2.86 14.56 -9.24
N VAL A 169 3.33 13.37 -9.55
CA VAL A 169 3.43 12.26 -8.60
C VAL A 169 4.87 12.02 -8.24
N ILE A 170 5.17 11.99 -6.95
CA ILE A 170 6.46 11.55 -6.40
C ILE A 170 6.22 10.22 -5.71
N SER A 171 6.90 9.17 -6.14
CA SER A 171 6.82 7.84 -5.56
C SER A 171 8.15 7.46 -4.94
N LEU A 172 8.11 7.15 -3.65
CA LEU A 172 9.30 6.80 -2.85
C LEU A 172 9.10 5.40 -2.28
N THR A 173 10.05 4.52 -2.53
CA THR A 173 10.01 3.16 -1.99
C THR A 173 11.41 2.60 -1.75
N ALA A 174 11.53 1.61 -0.87
CA ALA A 174 12.76 0.84 -0.72
C ALA A 174 12.70 -0.47 -1.53
N THR A 175 11.52 -1.03 -1.68
CA THR A 175 11.30 -2.39 -2.21
C THR A 175 10.09 -2.40 -3.13
N PRO A 176 10.25 -2.03 -4.41
CA PRO A 176 9.18 -2.20 -5.38
C PRO A 176 8.72 -3.66 -5.43
N PRO A 177 7.47 -3.94 -5.77
CA PRO A 177 6.93 -5.29 -5.78
C PRO A 177 7.35 -6.07 -7.05
N TYR A 178 8.66 -6.24 -7.26
CA TYR A 178 9.24 -6.91 -8.43
C TYR A 178 8.76 -8.35 -8.63
N ASP A 179 8.45 -9.05 -7.51
CA ASP A 179 8.01 -10.45 -7.52
C ASP A 179 6.48 -10.59 -7.63
N SER A 180 5.75 -9.48 -7.91
CA SER A 180 4.31 -9.52 -8.06
C SER A 180 3.89 -10.06 -9.42
N GLU A 181 2.62 -10.50 -9.52
CA GLU A 181 2.02 -10.86 -10.81
C GLU A 181 2.08 -9.68 -11.80
N PRO A 182 2.20 -9.92 -13.11
CA PRO A 182 2.36 -8.86 -14.12
C PRO A 182 1.28 -7.77 -14.05
N GLU A 183 0.03 -8.15 -13.75
CA GLU A 183 -1.09 -7.21 -13.64
C GLU A 183 -0.94 -6.26 -12.44
N LEU A 184 -0.40 -6.76 -11.33
CA LEU A 184 -0.11 -5.93 -10.15
C LEU A 184 1.09 -5.02 -10.38
N TRP A 185 2.08 -5.50 -11.12
CA TRP A 185 3.23 -4.70 -11.52
C TRP A 185 2.82 -3.56 -12.44
N ASP A 186 2.03 -3.83 -13.48
CA ASP A 186 1.51 -2.81 -14.40
C ASP A 186 0.67 -1.77 -13.65
N ARG A 187 -0.16 -2.20 -12.73
CA ARG A 187 -0.96 -1.32 -11.86
C ARG A 187 -0.09 -0.41 -11.00
N TYR A 188 0.99 -0.97 -10.45
CA TYR A 188 1.95 -0.22 -9.67
C TYR A 188 2.63 0.87 -10.52
N LEU A 189 3.12 0.52 -11.72
CA LEU A 189 3.76 1.48 -12.62
C LEU A 189 2.78 2.54 -13.14
N GLN A 190 1.52 2.22 -13.38
CA GLN A 190 0.50 3.20 -13.77
C GLN A 190 0.27 4.28 -12.69
N MET A 191 0.45 3.95 -11.43
CA MET A 191 0.30 4.90 -10.32
C MET A 191 1.60 5.65 -10.03
N CYS A 192 2.71 4.93 -9.97
CA CYS A 192 3.99 5.43 -9.48
C CYS A 192 4.88 6.00 -10.59
N GLY A 193 4.62 5.67 -11.85
CA GLY A 193 5.53 5.92 -12.97
C GLY A 193 6.60 4.83 -13.11
N GLU A 194 7.33 4.87 -14.22
CA GLU A 194 8.54 4.06 -14.40
C GLU A 194 9.60 4.47 -13.36
N ILE A 195 10.50 3.56 -13.02
CA ILE A 195 11.56 3.84 -12.05
C ILE A 195 12.62 4.72 -12.71
N ASP A 196 12.73 5.97 -12.24
CA ASP A 196 13.71 6.94 -12.74
C ASP A 196 15.11 6.68 -12.20
N GLN A 197 15.21 6.37 -10.92
CA GLN A 197 16.48 6.06 -10.29
C GLN A 197 16.36 5.06 -9.16
N GLU A 198 17.33 4.16 -9.10
CA GLU A 198 17.51 3.23 -8.01
C GLU A 198 18.82 3.57 -7.26
N ILE A 199 18.73 3.78 -5.93
CA ILE A 199 19.85 4.00 -5.02
C ILE A 199 20.06 2.71 -4.25
N THR A 200 21.11 1.97 -4.59
CA THR A 200 21.37 0.64 -4.08
C THR A 200 22.14 0.64 -2.75
N VAL A 201 22.04 -0.45 -1.98
CA VAL A 201 22.84 -0.63 -0.76
C VAL A 201 24.34 -0.51 -1.00
N PRO A 202 24.93 -1.12 -2.07
CA PRO A 202 26.36 -0.94 -2.37
C PRO A 202 26.80 0.51 -2.57
N GLU A 203 25.96 1.35 -3.19
CA GLU A 203 26.26 2.79 -3.34
C GLU A 203 26.28 3.49 -1.99
N LEU A 204 25.32 3.18 -1.11
CA LEU A 204 25.27 3.76 0.23
C LEU A 204 26.46 3.35 1.10
N VAL A 205 26.91 2.10 0.98
CA VAL A 205 28.10 1.60 1.66
C VAL A 205 29.37 2.29 1.14
N LYS A 206 29.47 2.47 -0.19
CA LYS A 206 30.62 3.14 -0.84
C LYS A 206 30.75 4.61 -0.42
N GLU A 207 29.64 5.25 -0.08
CA GLU A 207 29.61 6.65 0.40
C GLU A 207 29.58 6.76 1.94
N ASP A 208 29.97 5.71 2.66
CA ASP A 208 29.99 5.66 4.12
C ASP A 208 28.66 6.04 4.78
N THR A 209 27.55 5.84 4.06
CA THR A 209 26.19 6.13 4.53
C THR A 209 25.59 4.96 5.29
N LEU A 210 25.90 3.74 4.85
CA LEU A 210 25.57 2.49 5.52
C LEU A 210 26.84 1.72 5.87
N CYS A 211 26.78 1.04 6.99
CA CYS A 211 27.86 0.11 7.34
C CYS A 211 27.88 -1.07 6.35
N PRO A 212 29.07 -1.53 5.93
CA PRO A 212 29.20 -2.80 5.25
C PRO A 212 28.56 -3.91 6.09
N HIS A 213 27.78 -4.77 5.44
CA HIS A 213 27.20 -5.95 6.09
C HIS A 213 27.53 -7.20 5.28
N GLN A 214 27.48 -8.32 5.93
CA GLN A 214 27.64 -9.62 5.33
C GLN A 214 26.58 -10.55 5.89
N ASP A 215 25.79 -11.11 4.98
CA ASP A 215 24.76 -12.07 5.34
C ASP A 215 25.34 -13.49 5.36
N PHE A 216 25.14 -14.20 6.45
CA PHE A 216 25.49 -15.61 6.59
C PHE A 216 24.19 -16.42 6.56
N VAL A 217 23.98 -17.18 5.49
CA VAL A 217 22.83 -18.07 5.38
C VAL A 217 23.20 -19.43 5.94
N TYR A 218 22.56 -19.81 7.05
CA TYR A 218 22.65 -21.15 7.60
C TYR A 218 21.42 -21.96 7.18
N ILE A 219 21.67 -23.01 6.42
CA ILE A 219 20.62 -23.96 6.07
C ILE A 219 20.72 -25.11 7.07
N CYS A 220 19.68 -25.28 7.88
CA CYS A 220 19.56 -26.40 8.78
C CYS A 220 18.25 -27.15 8.53
N PHE A 221 18.26 -28.44 8.80
CA PHE A 221 17.03 -29.23 8.83
C PHE A 221 16.46 -29.19 10.26
N PRO A 222 15.15 -29.28 10.42
CA PRO A 222 14.55 -29.42 11.73
C PRO A 222 15.12 -30.61 12.48
N THR A 223 15.21 -30.51 13.78
CA THR A 223 15.53 -31.65 14.63
C THR A 223 14.37 -32.64 14.63
N LYS A 224 14.63 -33.90 15.01
CA LYS A 224 13.53 -34.90 15.11
C LYS A 224 12.40 -34.48 16.04
N GLU A 225 12.70 -33.66 17.05
CA GLU A 225 11.69 -33.15 17.98
C GLU A 225 10.89 -32.03 17.36
N GLU A 226 11.50 -31.16 16.56
CA GLU A 226 10.83 -30.11 15.81
C GLU A 226 9.96 -30.69 14.68
N ASP A 227 10.49 -31.67 13.93
CA ASP A 227 9.70 -32.41 12.93
C ASP A 227 8.45 -33.02 13.54
N LYS A 228 8.58 -33.69 14.67
CA LYS A 228 7.44 -34.27 15.38
C LYS A 228 6.42 -33.20 15.78
N ARG A 229 6.84 -32.03 16.25
CA ARG A 229 5.93 -30.91 16.57
C ARG A 229 5.24 -30.35 15.34
N LEU A 230 5.93 -30.28 14.20
CA LEU A 230 5.33 -29.88 12.94
C LEU A 230 4.29 -30.89 12.47
N GLU A 231 4.58 -32.19 12.53
CA GLU A 231 3.63 -33.25 12.23
C GLU A 231 2.40 -33.20 13.16
N GLU A 232 2.60 -33.06 14.47
CA GLU A 232 1.50 -32.92 15.45
C GLU A 232 0.64 -31.67 15.18
N PHE A 233 1.24 -30.57 14.74
CA PHE A 233 0.53 -29.35 14.36
C PHE A 233 -0.30 -29.57 13.09
N GLU A 234 0.26 -30.19 12.06
CA GLU A 234 -0.45 -30.52 10.82
C GLU A 234 -1.62 -31.50 11.10
N ASP A 235 -1.39 -32.54 11.89
CA ASP A 235 -2.44 -33.48 12.28
C ASP A 235 -3.58 -32.78 13.04
N THR A 236 -3.25 -31.89 13.97
CA THR A 236 -4.21 -31.11 14.73
C THR A 236 -5.01 -30.20 13.82
N LYS A 237 -4.35 -29.52 12.87
CA LYS A 237 -4.99 -28.68 11.84
C LYS A 237 -6.00 -29.50 11.02
N TRP A 238 -5.59 -30.67 10.52
CA TRP A 238 -6.48 -31.53 9.74
C TRP A 238 -7.64 -32.12 10.54
N GLN A 239 -7.41 -32.45 11.81
CA GLN A 239 -8.48 -32.87 12.72
C GLN A 239 -9.51 -31.75 12.89
N TYR A 240 -9.05 -30.52 13.13
CA TYR A 240 -9.93 -29.35 13.28
C TYR A 240 -10.73 -29.07 12.02
N VAL A 241 -10.07 -29.04 10.85
CA VAL A 241 -10.74 -28.85 9.56
C VAL A 241 -11.80 -29.95 9.32
N SER A 242 -11.46 -31.23 9.60
CA SER A 242 -12.36 -32.33 9.44
C SER A 242 -13.58 -32.23 10.35
N GLN A 243 -13.40 -31.75 11.60
CA GLN A 243 -14.52 -31.53 12.53
C GLN A 243 -15.41 -30.37 12.04
N LEU A 244 -14.79 -29.27 11.60
CA LEU A 244 -15.51 -28.09 11.09
C LEU A 244 -16.37 -28.44 9.87
N VAL A 245 -15.82 -29.26 8.97
CA VAL A 245 -16.51 -29.67 7.73
C VAL A 245 -17.82 -30.46 8.02
N VAL A 246 -17.85 -31.25 9.10
CA VAL A 246 -19.03 -32.03 9.48
C VAL A 246 -19.90 -31.37 10.54
N ASP A 247 -19.47 -30.19 11.05
CA ASP A 247 -20.20 -29.46 12.07
C ASP A 247 -21.55 -28.95 11.52
N PRO A 248 -22.70 -29.29 12.18
CA PRO A 248 -24.02 -28.92 11.69
C PRO A 248 -24.27 -27.39 11.64
N ASP A 249 -23.68 -26.66 12.58
CA ASP A 249 -23.85 -25.19 12.64
C ASP A 249 -23.07 -24.53 11.51
N PHE A 250 -21.85 -24.99 11.25
CA PHE A 250 -21.06 -24.54 10.12
C PHE A 250 -21.75 -24.89 8.78
N GLN A 251 -22.28 -26.09 8.62
CA GLN A 251 -23.05 -26.47 7.43
C GLN A 251 -24.26 -25.57 7.23
N THR A 252 -24.96 -25.24 8.30
CA THR A 252 -26.13 -24.36 8.27
C THR A 252 -25.72 -22.94 7.88
N LEU A 253 -24.62 -22.44 8.42
CA LEU A 253 -24.04 -21.12 8.07
C LEU A 253 -23.74 -21.05 6.57
N ILE A 254 -23.00 -22.03 6.04
CA ILE A 254 -22.67 -22.10 4.61
C ILE A 254 -23.93 -22.14 3.75
N ARG A 255 -24.89 -23.02 4.05
CA ARG A 255 -26.15 -23.13 3.29
C ARG A 255 -27.02 -21.88 3.34
N SER A 256 -26.91 -21.10 4.42
CA SER A 256 -27.63 -19.83 4.58
C SER A 256 -26.92 -18.65 3.95
N SER A 257 -25.69 -18.83 3.44
CA SER A 257 -24.88 -17.75 2.88
C SER A 257 -25.58 -17.08 1.69
N LYS A 258 -25.41 -15.76 1.59
CA LYS A 258 -25.93 -14.96 0.48
C LYS A 258 -25.38 -15.39 -0.87
N VAL A 259 -24.16 -15.93 -0.88
CA VAL A 259 -23.50 -16.46 -2.09
C VAL A 259 -24.27 -17.64 -2.67
N LEU A 260 -24.62 -18.62 -1.83
CA LEU A 260 -25.37 -19.80 -2.29
C LEU A 260 -26.81 -19.45 -2.69
N LYS A 261 -27.38 -18.41 -2.10
CA LYS A 261 -28.70 -17.90 -2.46
C LYS A 261 -28.73 -17.04 -3.73
N GLY A 262 -27.56 -16.70 -4.29
CA GLY A 262 -27.47 -15.82 -5.47
C GLY A 262 -27.81 -14.37 -5.17
N GLU A 263 -27.66 -13.94 -3.90
CA GLU A 263 -27.96 -12.57 -3.45
C GLU A 263 -26.73 -11.63 -3.61
N ILE A 264 -25.60 -12.15 -4.09
CA ILE A 264 -24.36 -11.39 -4.30
C ILE A 264 -24.04 -11.40 -5.80
N SER A 265 -23.67 -10.24 -6.34
CA SER A 265 -23.31 -10.10 -7.77
C SER A 265 -22.01 -10.85 -8.10
N ALA A 266 -21.90 -11.26 -9.37
CA ALA A 266 -20.72 -11.93 -9.91
C ALA A 266 -19.43 -11.14 -9.66
N ASP A 267 -19.48 -9.83 -9.87
CA ASP A 267 -18.32 -8.94 -9.73
C ASP A 267 -17.74 -8.96 -8.31
N ILE A 268 -18.63 -8.94 -7.29
CA ILE A 268 -18.20 -9.01 -5.87
C ILE A 268 -17.58 -10.37 -5.54
N LEU A 269 -18.10 -11.47 -6.13
CA LEU A 269 -17.53 -12.80 -5.92
C LEU A 269 -16.16 -12.97 -6.59
N LEU A 270 -15.93 -12.32 -7.70
CA LEU A 270 -14.65 -12.32 -8.42
C LEU A 270 -13.61 -11.41 -7.74
N GLU A 271 -14.01 -10.49 -6.86
CA GLU A 271 -13.10 -9.70 -6.05
C GLU A 271 -12.36 -10.52 -4.98
N ASP A 272 -12.94 -11.64 -4.51
CA ASP A 272 -12.29 -12.59 -3.60
C ASP A 272 -12.31 -14.03 -4.17
N PRO A 273 -11.40 -14.33 -5.12
CA PRO A 273 -11.32 -15.64 -5.75
C PRO A 273 -11.01 -16.76 -4.75
N LYS A 274 -10.29 -16.45 -3.66
CA LYS A 274 -9.92 -17.44 -2.63
C LYS A 274 -11.17 -17.91 -1.86
N TYR A 275 -12.04 -16.97 -1.48
CA TYR A 275 -13.29 -17.32 -0.83
C TYR A 275 -14.18 -18.18 -1.74
N LEU A 276 -14.33 -17.79 -3.00
CA LEU A 276 -15.11 -18.56 -3.98
C LEU A 276 -14.54 -19.97 -4.17
N SER A 277 -13.22 -20.10 -4.34
CA SER A 277 -12.54 -21.39 -4.48
C SER A 277 -12.74 -22.27 -3.25
N ALA A 278 -12.55 -21.72 -2.04
CA ALA A 278 -12.76 -22.46 -0.79
C ALA A 278 -14.22 -22.97 -0.66
N LEU A 279 -15.19 -22.12 -1.00
CA LEU A 279 -16.60 -22.48 -0.98
C LEU A 279 -16.90 -23.63 -1.95
N LEU A 280 -16.39 -23.57 -3.18
CA LEU A 280 -16.59 -24.60 -4.20
C LEU A 280 -15.95 -25.94 -3.80
N ILE A 281 -14.72 -25.90 -3.26
CA ILE A 281 -14.03 -27.09 -2.71
C ILE A 281 -14.85 -27.70 -1.59
N TYR A 282 -15.36 -26.87 -0.67
CA TYR A 282 -16.23 -27.36 0.41
C TYR A 282 -17.50 -28.03 -0.10
N LEU A 283 -18.23 -27.39 -1.03
CA LEU A 283 -19.44 -27.93 -1.62
C LEU A 283 -19.19 -29.29 -2.31
N GLN A 284 -18.07 -29.37 -3.07
CA GLN A 284 -17.68 -30.60 -3.75
C GLN A 284 -17.29 -31.69 -2.75
N ALA A 285 -16.55 -31.41 -1.69
CA ALA A 285 -16.15 -32.33 -0.66
C ALA A 285 -17.39 -32.91 0.08
N GLN A 286 -18.41 -32.07 0.29
CA GLN A 286 -19.68 -32.46 0.90
C GLN A 286 -20.68 -33.12 -0.08
N LYS A 287 -20.31 -33.29 -1.35
CA LYS A 287 -21.18 -33.77 -2.44
C LYS A 287 -22.47 -32.95 -2.55
N LEU A 288 -22.41 -31.67 -2.23
CA LEU A 288 -23.51 -30.74 -2.37
C LEU A 288 -23.61 -30.23 -3.80
N GLU A 289 -24.84 -29.94 -4.25
CA GLU A 289 -25.04 -29.38 -5.57
C GLU A 289 -24.51 -27.93 -5.63
N ILE A 290 -23.64 -27.63 -6.62
CA ILE A 290 -23.18 -26.28 -6.86
C ILE A 290 -24.28 -25.52 -7.61
N PRO A 291 -24.77 -24.38 -7.08
CA PRO A 291 -25.81 -23.61 -7.73
C PRO A 291 -25.43 -23.17 -9.14
N LYS A 292 -26.46 -23.09 -10.03
CA LYS A 292 -26.23 -22.76 -11.44
C LYS A 292 -25.51 -21.44 -11.64
N HIS A 293 -25.86 -20.39 -10.88
CA HIS A 293 -25.21 -19.07 -10.97
C HIS A 293 -23.71 -19.11 -10.65
N LEU A 294 -23.25 -20.00 -9.77
CA LEU A 294 -21.82 -20.19 -9.49
C LEU A 294 -21.12 -21.01 -10.59
N ARG A 295 -21.82 -21.96 -11.20
CA ARG A 295 -21.29 -22.73 -12.35
C ARG A 295 -21.13 -21.84 -13.58
N ASP A 296 -22.10 -20.96 -13.83
CA ASP A 296 -22.09 -20.03 -14.96
C ASP A 296 -20.92 -19.02 -14.84
N LEU A 297 -20.57 -18.61 -13.61
CA LEU A 297 -19.40 -17.76 -13.33
C LEU A 297 -18.07 -18.41 -13.69
N LEU A 298 -17.95 -19.71 -13.53
CA LEU A 298 -16.72 -20.44 -13.81
C LEU A 298 -16.49 -20.72 -15.30
N GLY A 299 -17.48 -20.46 -16.17
CA GLY A 299 -17.37 -20.60 -17.60
C GLY A 299 -17.06 -22.03 -18.11
N ALA A 300 -17.24 -23.04 -17.25
CA ALA A 300 -16.74 -24.39 -17.53
C ALA A 300 -17.88 -25.39 -17.73
N GLU A 301 -17.86 -26.10 -18.85
CA GLU A 301 -18.57 -27.35 -19.04
C GLU A 301 -17.97 -28.52 -18.21
N GLY A 302 -17.23 -28.23 -17.15
CA GLY A 302 -16.69 -29.21 -16.21
C GLY A 302 -15.78 -28.49 -15.20
N LEU A 303 -16.10 -28.62 -13.91
CA LEU A 303 -15.21 -28.18 -12.85
C LEU A 303 -13.89 -28.96 -12.97
N PRO A 304 -12.72 -28.31 -13.13
CA PRO A 304 -11.46 -28.99 -12.96
C PRO A 304 -11.44 -29.63 -11.58
N ALA A 305 -10.76 -30.76 -11.41
CA ALA A 305 -10.59 -31.40 -10.12
C ALA A 305 -9.91 -30.39 -9.18
N LEU A 306 -10.71 -29.71 -8.36
CA LEU A 306 -10.23 -28.77 -7.36
C LEU A 306 -9.52 -29.62 -6.29
N ASN A 307 -8.22 -29.60 -6.29
CA ASN A 307 -7.40 -30.27 -5.29
C ASN A 307 -7.19 -29.32 -4.10
N TYR A 308 -7.13 -29.88 -2.89
CA TYR A 308 -6.85 -29.17 -1.62
C TYR A 308 -5.54 -28.36 -1.61
N TYR A 309 -4.74 -28.41 -2.66
CA TYR A 309 -3.52 -27.62 -2.83
C TYR A 309 -3.77 -26.14 -3.16
N TRP A 310 -5.03 -25.69 -3.28
CA TRP A 310 -5.41 -24.32 -3.56
C TRP A 310 -5.93 -23.55 -2.34
N LEU A 311 -5.86 -24.16 -1.15
CA LEU A 311 -6.10 -23.54 0.14
C LEU A 311 -4.79 -23.17 0.83
#